data_64825df4bde29275f00b75bce5969085
#
_entry.id   64825df4bde29275f00b75bce5969085
#
_cell.length_a   1.000
_cell.length_b   1.000
_cell.length_c   1.000
_cell.angle_alpha   90.00
_cell.angle_beta   90.00
_cell.angle_gamma   90.00
#
_symmetry.space_group_name_H-M   'P 1'
#
loop_
_entity.id
_entity.type
_entity.pdbx_description
1 polymer ?
#
loop_
_entity_poly.entity_id
_entity_poly.type
_entity_poly.pdbx_seq_one_letter_code
_entity_poly.pdbx_strand_id
1 'polypeptide(L)'
;MHNSENGFTLIEVIATVIVIGILAAFFIHFMGTALTDSWQSLELVADEARAEGLMEMIIADYVDKINDNPNTALGVIQGSESDYESDVDYGMPVTMQFIVFDANGNEQPDTAGENRNLKVTVESPGYHLTTILTESRTDSNDPPVIY
;
A
#
# COMPACT_ATOMS: atom_id res chain seq x y z
N MET A 1 51.72 -40.46 35.95
CA MET A 1 51.04 -39.70 34.90
C MET A 1 50.97 -38.26 35.39
N HIS A 2 51.76 -37.36 34.78
CA HIS A 2 51.78 -35.96 35.15
C HIS A 2 50.78 -35.26 34.20
N ASN A 3 49.64 -34.87 34.71
CA ASN A 3 48.73 -33.96 33.98
C ASN A 3 49.33 -32.58 34.04
N SER A 4 49.94 -32.10 32.97
CA SER A 4 50.32 -30.73 32.81
C SER A 4 49.03 -29.91 32.54
N GLU A 5 48.55 -29.25 33.60
CA GLU A 5 47.49 -28.22 33.46
C GLU A 5 48.12 -26.99 32.83
N ASN A 6 47.91 -26.79 31.54
CA ASN A 6 48.30 -25.57 30.85
C ASN A 6 47.33 -24.46 31.22
N GLY A 7 47.74 -23.60 32.16
CA GLY A 7 46.97 -22.37 32.46
C GLY A 7 47.04 -21.37 31.31
N PHE A 8 46.00 -20.58 31.15
CA PHE A 8 45.95 -19.46 30.18
C PHE A 8 47.07 -18.45 30.45
N THR A 9 47.73 -18.04 29.38
CA THR A 9 48.74 -16.97 29.47
C THR A 9 48.12 -15.61 29.52
N LEU A 10 48.79 -14.65 30.19
CA LEU A 10 48.27 -13.26 30.27
C LEU A 10 48.04 -12.63 28.89
N ILE A 11 48.89 -12.97 27.91
CA ILE A 11 48.75 -12.47 26.50
C ILE A 11 47.50 -13.03 25.79
N GLU A 12 47.15 -14.25 26.10
CA GLU A 12 45.98 -14.92 25.52
C GLU A 12 44.67 -14.29 26.05
N VAL A 13 44.63 -13.94 27.33
CA VAL A 13 43.49 -13.23 27.92
C VAL A 13 43.36 -11.84 27.30
N ILE A 14 44.45 -11.08 27.13
CA ILE A 14 44.41 -9.77 26.49
C ILE A 14 43.96 -9.87 25.06
N ALA A 15 44.49 -10.83 24.30
CA ALA A 15 44.13 -11.04 22.91
C ALA A 15 42.62 -11.41 22.76
N THR A 16 42.10 -12.30 23.62
CA THR A 16 40.69 -12.69 23.59
C THR A 16 39.78 -11.51 23.94
N VAL A 17 40.10 -10.68 24.92
CA VAL A 17 39.30 -9.50 25.29
C VAL A 17 39.22 -8.50 24.12
N ILE A 18 40.35 -8.27 23.43
CA ILE A 18 40.38 -7.37 22.27
C ILE A 18 39.51 -7.92 21.15
N VAL A 19 39.61 -9.21 20.83
CA VAL A 19 38.80 -9.86 19.76
C VAL A 19 37.32 -9.82 20.11
N ILE A 20 36.94 -10.13 21.35
CA ILE A 20 35.54 -10.06 21.81
C ILE A 20 35.02 -8.62 21.71
N GLY A 21 35.81 -7.62 22.07
CA GLY A 21 35.44 -6.21 21.96
C GLY A 21 35.14 -5.80 20.51
N ILE A 22 35.98 -6.22 19.56
CA ILE A 22 35.78 -5.95 18.13
C ILE A 22 34.53 -6.66 17.61
N LEU A 23 34.35 -7.94 17.93
CA LEU A 23 33.18 -8.72 17.52
C LEU A 23 31.88 -8.15 18.10
N ALA A 24 31.89 -7.71 19.34
CA ALA A 24 30.74 -7.07 19.97
C ALA A 24 30.34 -5.76 19.26
N ALA A 25 31.30 -4.93 18.85
CA ALA A 25 31.05 -3.73 18.09
C ALA A 25 30.38 -4.02 16.73
N PHE A 26 30.89 -5.01 16.00
CA PHE A 26 30.27 -5.45 14.74
C PHE A 26 28.87 -6.01 14.95
N PHE A 27 28.66 -6.81 16.00
CA PHE A 27 27.36 -7.39 16.30
C PHE A 27 26.31 -6.33 16.61
N ILE A 28 26.65 -5.32 17.41
CA ILE A 28 25.75 -4.19 17.72
C ILE A 28 25.38 -3.43 16.44
N HIS A 29 26.37 -3.16 15.57
CA HIS A 29 26.10 -2.47 14.30
C HIS A 29 25.19 -3.29 13.38
N PHE A 30 25.43 -4.57 13.23
CA PHE A 30 24.61 -5.47 12.43
C PHE A 30 23.18 -5.59 12.97
N MET A 31 23.01 -5.74 14.30
CA MET A 31 21.68 -5.80 14.92
C MET A 31 20.91 -4.51 14.73
N GLY A 32 21.57 -3.35 14.84
CA GLY A 32 20.93 -2.05 14.60
C GLY A 32 20.35 -1.94 13.19
N THR A 33 21.11 -2.31 12.16
CA THR A 33 20.67 -2.28 10.78
C THR A 33 19.52 -3.28 10.52
N ALA A 34 19.66 -4.52 11.00
CA ALA A 34 18.64 -5.55 10.82
C ALA A 34 17.28 -5.19 11.46
N LEU A 35 17.30 -4.55 12.62
CA LEU A 35 16.08 -4.08 13.27
C LEU A 35 15.43 -2.95 12.49
N THR A 36 16.20 -1.96 12.01
CA THR A 36 15.67 -0.84 11.25
C THR A 36 15.02 -1.30 9.94
N ASP A 37 15.68 -2.18 9.19
CA ASP A 37 15.16 -2.69 7.92
C ASP A 37 13.88 -3.53 8.13
N SER A 38 13.79 -4.25 9.26
CA SER A 38 12.59 -5.04 9.61
C SER A 38 11.38 -4.15 9.88
N TRP A 39 11.55 -3.02 10.56
CA TRP A 39 10.46 -2.07 10.82
C TRP A 39 9.95 -1.41 9.55
N GLN A 40 10.85 -1.02 8.64
CA GLN A 40 10.45 -0.42 7.36
C GLN A 40 9.60 -1.38 6.52
N SER A 41 9.98 -2.66 6.48
CA SER A 41 9.18 -3.67 5.76
C SER A 41 7.79 -3.86 6.35
N LEU A 42 7.65 -3.79 7.68
CA LEU A 42 6.36 -3.91 8.35
C LEU A 42 5.45 -2.71 8.07
N GLU A 43 6.02 -1.50 8.06
CA GLU A 43 5.29 -0.27 7.75
C GLU A 43 4.77 -0.28 6.31
N LEU A 44 5.61 -0.67 5.34
CA LEU A 44 5.18 -0.81 3.94
C LEU A 44 4.02 -1.80 3.76
N VAL A 45 4.07 -2.96 4.41
CA VAL A 45 2.98 -3.94 4.35
C VAL A 45 1.69 -3.40 5.00
N ALA A 46 1.82 -2.66 6.10
CA ALA A 46 0.67 -2.04 6.75
C ALA A 46 0.02 -0.96 5.87
N ASP A 47 0.83 -0.17 5.17
CA ASP A 47 0.34 0.86 4.25
C ASP A 47 -0.29 0.25 3.00
N GLU A 48 0.27 -0.85 2.47
CA GLU A 48 -0.31 -1.62 1.38
C GLU A 48 -1.70 -2.17 1.77
N ALA A 49 -1.81 -2.79 2.94
CA ALA A 49 -3.08 -3.33 3.43
C ALA A 49 -4.15 -2.23 3.64
N ARG A 50 -3.74 -1.03 4.06
CA ARG A 50 -4.66 0.12 4.15
C ARG A 50 -5.14 0.58 2.78
N ALA A 51 -4.22 0.69 1.80
CA ALA A 51 -4.57 1.08 0.44
C ALA A 51 -5.54 0.08 -0.21
N GLU A 52 -5.32 -1.22 0.00
CA GLU A 52 -6.25 -2.26 -0.45
C GLU A 52 -7.61 -2.13 0.24
N GLY A 53 -7.64 -1.96 1.57
CA GLY A 53 -8.89 -1.77 2.31
C GLY A 53 -9.68 -0.55 1.87
N LEU A 54 -9.00 0.57 1.60
CA LEU A 54 -9.64 1.77 1.05
C LEU A 54 -10.20 1.53 -0.36
N MET A 55 -9.43 0.85 -1.22
CA MET A 55 -9.89 0.52 -2.57
C MET A 55 -11.11 -0.41 -2.54
N GLU A 56 -11.13 -1.42 -1.67
CA GLU A 56 -12.29 -2.29 -1.48
C GLU A 56 -13.52 -1.52 -1.00
N MET A 57 -13.35 -0.57 -0.08
CA MET A 57 -14.43 0.30 0.38
C MET A 57 -15.01 1.14 -0.77
N ILE A 58 -14.15 1.78 -1.58
CA ILE A 58 -14.59 2.56 -2.75
C ILE A 58 -15.34 1.68 -3.76
N ILE A 59 -14.85 0.46 -4.02
CA ILE A 59 -15.51 -0.50 -4.93
C ILE A 59 -16.85 -0.95 -4.37
N ALA A 60 -16.94 -1.22 -3.07
CA ALA A 60 -18.20 -1.61 -2.43
C ALA A 60 -19.25 -0.48 -2.51
N ASP A 61 -18.83 0.76 -2.23
CA ASP A 61 -19.69 1.93 -2.38
C ASP A 61 -20.13 2.13 -3.84
N TYR A 62 -19.22 1.94 -4.79
CA TYR A 62 -19.57 1.99 -6.22
C TYR A 62 -20.64 0.95 -6.58
N VAL A 63 -20.51 -0.31 -6.11
CA VAL A 63 -21.49 -1.37 -6.37
C VAL A 63 -22.85 -1.01 -5.76
N ASP A 64 -22.88 -0.44 -4.57
CA ASP A 64 -24.11 0.05 -3.95
C ASP A 64 -24.76 1.15 -4.79
N LYS A 65 -23.99 2.19 -5.15
CA LYS A 65 -24.48 3.33 -5.92
C LYS A 65 -24.96 2.96 -7.33
N ILE A 66 -24.24 2.09 -8.04
CA ILE A 66 -24.63 1.68 -9.41
C ILE A 66 -25.85 0.78 -9.40
N ASN A 67 -26.11 0.08 -8.32
CA ASN A 67 -27.33 -0.71 -8.15
C ASN A 67 -28.54 0.17 -7.76
N ASP A 68 -28.31 1.29 -7.06
CA ASP A 68 -29.35 2.23 -6.69
C ASP A 68 -29.70 3.18 -7.86
N ASN A 69 -28.71 3.88 -8.41
CA ASN A 69 -28.90 4.82 -9.53
C ASN A 69 -27.69 4.78 -10.49
N PRO A 70 -27.76 3.96 -11.56
CA PRO A 70 -26.67 3.82 -12.52
C PRO A 70 -26.14 5.14 -13.10
N ASN A 71 -27.04 6.06 -13.43
CA ASN A 71 -26.69 7.29 -14.15
C ASN A 71 -25.87 8.29 -13.31
N THR A 72 -25.92 8.18 -11.99
CA THR A 72 -25.23 9.14 -11.09
C THR A 72 -24.12 8.49 -10.28
N ALA A 73 -24.00 7.16 -10.30
CA ALA A 73 -23.10 6.39 -9.44
C ALA A 73 -21.66 6.90 -9.48
N LEU A 74 -21.05 6.96 -10.66
CA LEU A 74 -19.66 7.40 -10.82
C LEU A 74 -19.43 8.84 -10.37
N GLY A 75 -20.40 9.72 -10.62
CA GLY A 75 -20.33 11.12 -10.16
C GLY A 75 -20.42 11.24 -8.63
N VAL A 76 -21.24 10.40 -7.98
CA VAL A 76 -21.33 10.35 -6.51
C VAL A 76 -20.02 9.86 -5.91
N ILE A 77 -19.42 8.79 -6.47
CA ILE A 77 -18.11 8.27 -6.01
C ILE A 77 -17.03 9.33 -6.16
N GLN A 78 -16.93 10.00 -7.32
CA GLN A 78 -15.97 11.09 -7.52
C GLN A 78 -16.18 12.23 -6.52
N GLY A 79 -17.44 12.60 -6.26
CA GLY A 79 -17.76 13.67 -5.30
C GLY A 79 -17.42 13.35 -3.85
N SER A 80 -17.18 12.08 -3.52
CA SER A 80 -16.80 11.58 -2.19
C SER A 80 -15.28 11.40 -2.01
N GLU A 81 -14.45 11.86 -2.93
CA GLU A 81 -12.98 11.74 -2.89
C GLU A 81 -12.41 12.23 -1.54
N SER A 82 -12.83 13.40 -1.07
CA SER A 82 -12.38 13.98 0.21
C SER A 82 -12.86 13.19 1.44
N ASP A 83 -13.98 12.50 1.33
CA ASP A 83 -14.51 11.68 2.43
C ASP A 83 -13.63 10.42 2.59
N TYR A 84 -13.23 9.82 1.48
CA TYR A 84 -12.30 8.67 1.48
C TYR A 84 -10.91 9.05 1.99
N GLU A 85 -10.39 10.23 1.59
CA GLU A 85 -9.10 10.72 2.09
C GLU A 85 -9.10 10.96 3.60
N SER A 86 -10.23 11.36 4.16
CA SER A 86 -10.39 11.69 5.58
C SER A 86 -10.91 10.52 6.43
N ASP A 87 -11.06 9.32 5.85
CA ASP A 87 -11.49 8.14 6.59
C ASP A 87 -10.55 7.82 7.76
N VAL A 88 -11.12 7.45 8.91
CA VAL A 88 -10.37 7.28 10.17
C VAL A 88 -9.50 6.03 10.15
N ASP A 89 -9.95 4.97 9.46
CA ASP A 89 -9.29 3.67 9.46
C ASP A 89 -8.35 3.48 8.27
N TYR A 90 -8.76 4.00 7.10
CA TYR A 90 -8.08 3.77 5.82
C TYR A 90 -7.61 5.04 5.13
N GLY A 91 -7.93 6.25 5.64
CA GLY A 91 -7.68 7.51 4.96
C GLY A 91 -6.27 7.65 4.41
N MET A 92 -6.19 7.72 3.09
CA MET A 92 -4.96 7.89 2.30
C MET A 92 -5.26 8.83 1.13
N PRO A 93 -4.22 9.46 0.54
CA PRO A 93 -4.42 10.27 -0.66
C PRO A 93 -5.08 9.46 -1.78
N VAL A 94 -6.19 9.96 -2.28
CA VAL A 94 -6.96 9.38 -3.37
C VAL A 94 -7.03 10.39 -4.50
N THR A 95 -6.88 9.94 -5.73
CA THR A 95 -7.12 10.75 -6.93
C THR A 95 -8.18 10.10 -7.78
N MET A 96 -9.24 10.84 -8.09
CA MET A 96 -10.35 10.37 -8.92
C MET A 96 -10.51 11.23 -10.16
N GLN A 97 -10.37 10.64 -11.34
CA GLN A 97 -10.44 11.34 -12.61
C GLN A 97 -11.25 10.58 -13.64
N PHE A 98 -12.19 11.26 -14.28
CA PHE A 98 -12.85 10.71 -15.47
C PHE A 98 -11.88 10.64 -16.64
N ILE A 99 -11.88 9.49 -17.32
CA ILE A 99 -10.99 9.19 -18.43
C ILE A 99 -11.75 8.64 -19.61
N VAL A 100 -11.18 8.80 -20.81
CA VAL A 100 -11.60 8.17 -22.05
C VAL A 100 -10.40 7.52 -22.71
N PHE A 101 -10.65 6.56 -23.60
CA PHE A 101 -9.59 5.93 -24.40
C PHE A 101 -9.71 6.41 -25.83
N ASP A 102 -8.61 6.85 -26.43
CA ASP A 102 -8.54 7.23 -27.84
C ASP A 102 -8.63 6.00 -28.76
N ALA A 103 -8.70 6.22 -30.07
CA ALA A 103 -8.78 5.14 -31.08
C ALA A 103 -7.57 4.18 -31.06
N ASN A 104 -6.46 4.57 -30.43
CA ASN A 104 -5.26 3.76 -30.28
C ASN A 104 -5.20 3.05 -28.91
N GLY A 105 -6.21 3.27 -28.04
CA GLY A 105 -6.26 2.72 -26.69
C GLY A 105 -5.46 3.52 -25.65
N ASN A 106 -5.02 4.73 -25.96
CA ASN A 106 -4.32 5.57 -24.98
C ASN A 106 -5.33 6.28 -24.08
N GLU A 107 -5.01 6.33 -22.80
CA GLU A 107 -5.77 7.05 -21.78
C GLU A 107 -5.66 8.56 -21.99
N GLN A 108 -6.79 9.24 -21.94
CA GLN A 108 -6.92 10.70 -22.02
C GLN A 108 -7.91 11.18 -20.94
N PRO A 109 -7.74 12.40 -20.40
CA PRO A 109 -8.76 13.00 -19.56
C PRO A 109 -10.09 13.16 -20.31
N ASP A 110 -11.20 12.87 -19.66
CA ASP A 110 -12.52 13.11 -20.23
C ASP A 110 -12.84 14.60 -20.22
N THR A 111 -12.59 15.28 -21.35
CA THR A 111 -12.92 16.70 -21.55
C THR A 111 -14.29 16.90 -22.20
N ALA A 112 -14.90 15.83 -22.71
CA ALA A 112 -16.22 15.86 -23.32
C ALA A 112 -17.35 15.73 -22.29
N GLY A 113 -17.04 15.24 -21.09
CA GLY A 113 -18.01 15.06 -20.01
C GLY A 113 -18.90 13.83 -20.20
N GLU A 114 -18.40 12.80 -20.89
CA GLU A 114 -19.12 11.52 -21.02
C GLU A 114 -19.25 10.79 -19.68
N ASN A 115 -18.27 10.95 -18.79
CA ASN A 115 -18.23 10.46 -17.41
C ASN A 115 -18.49 8.95 -17.25
N ARG A 116 -18.04 8.16 -18.22
CA ARG A 116 -18.31 6.71 -18.30
C ARG A 116 -17.27 5.85 -17.62
N ASN A 117 -16.06 6.35 -17.46
CA ASN A 117 -14.95 5.63 -16.81
C ASN A 117 -14.30 6.54 -15.78
N LEU A 118 -14.34 6.14 -14.53
CA LEU A 118 -13.70 6.82 -13.42
C LEU A 118 -12.44 6.05 -13.03
N LYS A 119 -11.27 6.65 -13.24
CA LYS A 119 -10.02 6.12 -12.73
C LYS A 119 -9.85 6.55 -11.28
N VAL A 120 -9.67 5.59 -10.42
CA VAL A 120 -9.39 5.77 -8.99
C VAL A 120 -7.99 5.32 -8.71
N THR A 121 -7.18 6.18 -8.08
CA THR A 121 -5.82 5.88 -7.65
C THR A 121 -5.68 6.18 -6.17
N VAL A 122 -5.32 5.19 -5.38
CA VAL A 122 -4.94 5.33 -3.97
C VAL A 122 -3.42 5.37 -3.89
N GLU A 123 -2.87 6.39 -3.23
CA GLU A 123 -1.43 6.59 -3.09
C GLU A 123 -0.95 6.18 -1.71
N SER A 124 0.00 5.26 -1.66
CA SER A 124 0.68 4.81 -0.47
C SER A 124 2.19 4.98 -0.61
N PRO A 125 2.97 5.16 0.47
CA PRO A 125 4.41 5.24 0.40
C PRO A 125 5.03 4.06 -0.35
N GLY A 126 5.59 4.34 -1.55
CA GLY A 126 6.22 3.32 -2.40
C GLY A 126 5.28 2.43 -3.22
N TYR A 127 3.97 2.68 -3.17
CA TYR A 127 2.95 1.86 -3.84
C TYR A 127 1.77 2.71 -4.32
N HIS A 128 1.26 2.41 -5.53
CA HIS A 128 0.05 3.03 -6.08
C HIS A 128 -0.92 1.94 -6.52
N LEU A 129 -2.12 1.98 -5.99
CA LEU A 129 -3.19 1.07 -6.38
C LEU A 129 -4.17 1.81 -7.28
N THR A 130 -4.39 1.31 -8.49
CA THR A 130 -5.27 1.95 -9.48
C THR A 130 -6.31 0.98 -9.98
N THR A 131 -7.57 1.45 -10.05
CA THR A 131 -8.68 0.74 -10.70
C THR A 131 -9.45 1.67 -11.61
N ILE A 132 -10.26 1.11 -12.51
CA ILE A 132 -11.16 1.85 -13.37
C ILE A 132 -12.58 1.34 -13.10
N LEU A 133 -13.41 2.22 -12.57
CA LEU A 133 -14.84 2.00 -12.41
C LEU A 133 -15.54 2.44 -13.69
N THR A 134 -16.37 1.60 -14.26
CA THR A 134 -17.03 1.88 -15.54
C THR A 134 -18.53 1.93 -15.35
N GLU A 135 -19.23 2.67 -16.21
CA GLU A 135 -20.69 2.64 -16.26
C GLU A 135 -21.18 1.26 -16.75
N SER A 136 -21.16 0.27 -15.86
CA SER A 136 -21.53 -1.12 -16.16
C SER A 136 -23.05 -1.34 -16.25
N ARG A 137 -23.83 -0.38 -15.77
CA ARG A 137 -25.30 -0.33 -15.92
C ARG A 137 -25.69 1.04 -16.44
N THR A 138 -26.65 1.08 -17.34
CA THR A 138 -27.20 2.31 -17.93
C THR A 138 -28.67 2.52 -17.58
N ASP A 139 -29.35 1.48 -17.08
CA ASP A 139 -30.75 1.50 -16.68
C ASP A 139 -30.95 0.71 -15.39
N SER A 140 -31.88 1.17 -14.55
CA SER A 140 -32.27 0.47 -13.31
C SER A 140 -32.87 -0.93 -13.55
N ASN A 141 -33.32 -1.23 -14.77
CA ASN A 141 -33.82 -2.56 -15.17
C ASN A 141 -32.68 -3.52 -15.57
N ASP A 142 -31.47 -3.03 -15.76
CA ASP A 142 -30.31 -3.92 -16.01
C ASP A 142 -30.07 -4.82 -14.80
N PRO A 143 -29.52 -6.05 -15.00
CA PRO A 143 -29.17 -6.91 -13.88
C PRO A 143 -28.25 -6.21 -12.87
N PRO A 144 -28.42 -6.42 -11.55
CA PRO A 144 -27.57 -5.81 -10.56
C PRO A 144 -26.11 -6.31 -10.70
N VAL A 145 -25.17 -5.41 -10.43
CA VAL A 145 -23.77 -5.76 -10.28
C VAL A 145 -23.59 -6.52 -8.97
N ILE A 146 -22.86 -7.63 -9.01
CA ILE A 146 -22.55 -8.47 -7.85
C ILE A 146 -21.05 -8.34 -7.60
N TYR A 147 -20.71 -8.12 -6.34
CA TYR A 147 -19.32 -8.09 -5.85
C TYR A 147 -18.91 -9.45 -5.31
#